data_95d26987f61363f06b0d2ea029056f12
#
_entry.id   95d26987f61363f06b0d2ea029056f12
#
_cell.length_a   1.000
_cell.length_b   1.000
_cell.length_c   1.000
_cell.angle_alpha   90.00
_cell.angle_beta   90.00
_cell.angle_gamma   90.00
#
_symmetry.space_group_name_H-M   'P 1'
#
loop_
_entity.id
_entity.type
_entity.pdbx_description
1 polymer ?
#
loop_
_entity_poly.entity_id
_entity_poly.type
_entity_poly.pdbx_seq_one_letter_code
_entity_poly.pdbx_strand_id
1 'polypeptide(L)'
;IITACSAFGISFAINLCMALLSRDKTGLSLEEAIKLSYLEGLKSGTISMSSHIATSQVLKTSAGRYLAAYATKGSKEIVDFVWQTDAGKKLIQKVAANILQKNVNGGAAKQVVVKFLRTNAVAQLAMFVVTSIPDTWNLLRGRISGKQFMKNLVVSGTSLVGATVGGMLASKYGGWAALGGAVVGGGAVGWASKKVADFIHKDDSERMQKIVKAAIVELSNDYLIQTEEEFDLCMKMIKSEGAINPDLFKCMYSAGKTDDGEDDF
;
A
#
# COMPACT_ATOMS: atom_id res chain seq x y z
N ILE A 1 -21.11 -1.10 -1.88
CA ILE A 1 -21.13 -0.20 -3.05
C ILE A 1 -20.56 1.16 -2.69
N ILE A 2 -21.08 1.88 -1.68
CA ILE A 2 -20.60 3.22 -1.29
C ILE A 2 -19.08 3.25 -1.05
N THR A 3 -18.54 2.29 -0.29
CA THR A 3 -17.09 2.17 -0.01
C THR A 3 -16.26 1.97 -1.28
N ALA A 4 -16.76 1.18 -2.23
CA ALA A 4 -16.09 0.97 -3.52
C ALA A 4 -16.10 2.24 -4.38
N CYS A 5 -17.23 2.94 -4.44
CA CYS A 5 -17.32 4.21 -5.16
C CYS A 5 -16.42 5.29 -4.54
N SER A 6 -16.36 5.35 -3.22
CA SER A 6 -15.47 6.29 -2.53
C SER A 6 -13.99 5.96 -2.78
N ALA A 7 -13.61 4.68 -2.69
CA ALA A 7 -12.25 4.24 -2.97
C ALA A 7 -11.85 4.51 -4.43
N PHE A 8 -12.76 4.25 -5.39
CA PHE A 8 -12.58 4.60 -6.80
C PHE A 8 -12.34 6.11 -6.96
N GLY A 9 -13.25 6.94 -6.44
CA GLY A 9 -13.18 8.40 -6.64
C GLY A 9 -11.92 9.01 -6.03
N ILE A 10 -11.55 8.59 -4.82
CA ILE A 10 -10.34 9.07 -4.14
C ILE A 10 -9.09 8.64 -4.91
N SER A 11 -8.99 7.36 -5.29
CA SER A 11 -7.84 6.85 -6.03
C SER A 11 -7.72 7.51 -7.41
N PHE A 12 -8.83 7.65 -8.14
CA PHE A 12 -8.85 8.35 -9.41
C PHE A 12 -8.35 9.79 -9.27
N ALA A 13 -8.87 10.55 -8.31
CA ALA A 13 -8.48 11.94 -8.10
C ALA A 13 -7.00 12.08 -7.72
N ILE A 14 -6.50 11.25 -6.83
CA ILE A 14 -5.08 11.27 -6.42
C ILE A 14 -4.17 10.93 -7.60
N ASN A 15 -4.46 9.86 -8.33
CA ASN A 15 -3.64 9.43 -9.46
C ASN A 15 -3.68 10.45 -10.60
N LEU A 16 -4.83 11.07 -10.88
CA LEU A 16 -4.95 12.13 -11.86
C LEU A 16 -4.12 13.36 -11.45
N CYS A 17 -4.21 13.80 -10.21
CA CYS A 17 -3.39 14.90 -9.71
C CYS A 17 -1.89 14.59 -9.83
N MET A 18 -1.47 13.39 -9.44
CA MET A 18 -0.07 12.97 -9.53
C MET A 18 0.41 12.90 -10.98
N ALA A 19 -0.38 12.36 -11.89
CA ALA A 19 -0.07 12.29 -13.32
C ALA A 19 0.05 13.69 -13.94
N LEU A 20 -0.83 14.61 -13.56
CA LEU A 20 -0.78 16.00 -14.04
C LEU A 20 0.43 16.76 -13.49
N LEU A 21 0.76 16.58 -12.20
CA LEU A 21 1.94 17.20 -11.58
C LEU A 21 3.26 16.65 -12.11
N SER A 22 3.28 15.40 -12.57
CA SER A 22 4.47 14.76 -13.13
C SER A 22 4.53 14.82 -14.66
N ARG A 23 3.59 15.49 -15.31
CA ARG A 23 3.42 15.53 -16.76
C ARG A 23 4.69 15.94 -17.49
N ASP A 24 5.36 16.99 -17.02
CA ASP A 24 6.60 17.49 -17.62
C ASP A 24 7.75 16.49 -17.57
N LYS A 25 7.72 15.56 -16.59
CA LYS A 25 8.74 14.52 -16.42
C LYS A 25 8.40 13.22 -17.15
N THR A 26 7.11 12.92 -17.29
CA THR A 26 6.64 11.64 -17.82
C THR A 26 6.26 11.72 -19.30
N GLY A 27 6.04 12.92 -19.84
CA GLY A 27 5.58 13.14 -21.21
C GLY A 27 4.17 12.59 -21.50
N LEU A 28 3.39 12.25 -20.45
CA LEU A 28 2.05 11.70 -20.60
C LEU A 28 1.08 12.72 -21.17
N SER A 29 0.28 12.32 -22.15
CA SER A 29 -0.86 13.11 -22.61
C SER A 29 -1.96 13.16 -21.53
N LEU A 30 -2.84 14.16 -21.62
CA LEU A 30 -3.98 14.27 -20.71
C LEU A 30 -4.89 13.02 -20.79
N GLU A 31 -5.08 12.49 -21.98
CA GLU A 31 -5.91 11.30 -22.21
C GLU A 31 -5.31 10.05 -21.54
N GLU A 32 -3.99 9.85 -21.68
CA GLU A 32 -3.29 8.75 -21.01
C GLU A 32 -3.34 8.89 -19.48
N ALA A 33 -3.15 10.11 -18.97
CA ALA A 33 -3.26 10.38 -17.52
C ALA A 33 -4.66 10.04 -16.99
N ILE A 34 -5.72 10.40 -17.71
CA ILE A 34 -7.11 10.05 -17.35
C ILE A 34 -7.33 8.54 -17.42
N LYS A 35 -6.89 7.87 -18.49
CA LYS A 35 -7.02 6.40 -18.63
C LYS A 35 -6.32 5.65 -17.51
N LEU A 36 -5.08 6.00 -17.21
CA LEU A 36 -4.31 5.37 -16.12
C LEU A 36 -4.98 5.61 -14.77
N SER A 37 -5.41 6.83 -14.50
CA SER A 37 -6.10 7.18 -13.25
C SER A 37 -7.43 6.44 -13.10
N TYR A 38 -8.16 6.25 -14.19
CA TYR A 38 -9.41 5.48 -14.22
C TYR A 38 -9.17 4.01 -13.91
N LEU A 39 -8.14 3.39 -14.50
CA LEU A 39 -7.76 1.99 -14.23
C LEU A 39 -7.35 1.79 -12.77
N GLU A 40 -6.54 2.69 -12.20
CA GLU A 40 -6.16 2.64 -10.80
C GLU A 40 -7.35 2.89 -9.86
N GLY A 41 -8.27 3.76 -10.24
CA GLY A 41 -9.54 3.95 -9.54
C GLY A 41 -10.39 2.67 -9.53
N LEU A 42 -10.56 2.01 -10.67
CA LEU A 42 -11.28 0.73 -10.79
C LEU A 42 -10.64 -0.36 -9.93
N LYS A 43 -9.31 -0.48 -9.97
CA LYS A 43 -8.56 -1.42 -9.16
C LYS A 43 -8.80 -1.18 -7.66
N SER A 44 -8.69 0.07 -7.20
CA SER A 44 -8.93 0.45 -5.82
C SER A 44 -10.37 0.19 -5.37
N GLY A 45 -11.35 0.51 -6.20
CA GLY A 45 -12.75 0.23 -5.95
C GLY A 45 -13.04 -1.26 -5.84
N THR A 46 -12.47 -2.07 -6.72
CA THR A 46 -12.61 -3.53 -6.72
C THR A 46 -11.96 -4.15 -5.49
N ILE A 47 -10.74 -3.73 -5.13
CA ILE A 47 -10.04 -4.19 -3.93
C ILE A 47 -10.85 -3.82 -2.68
N SER A 48 -11.36 -2.61 -2.58
CA SER A 48 -12.17 -2.15 -1.45
C SER A 48 -13.45 -2.98 -1.29
N MET A 49 -14.16 -3.26 -2.38
CA MET A 49 -15.35 -4.10 -2.38
C MET A 49 -15.03 -5.54 -1.98
N SER A 50 -14.00 -6.12 -2.58
CA SER A 50 -13.56 -7.50 -2.29
C SER A 50 -13.10 -7.64 -0.84
N SER A 51 -12.36 -6.65 -0.31
CA SER A 51 -11.93 -6.61 1.08
C SER A 51 -13.11 -6.56 2.04
N HIS A 52 -14.13 -5.77 1.72
CA HIS A 52 -15.33 -5.68 2.57
C HIS A 52 -16.12 -6.98 2.59
N ILE A 53 -16.30 -7.64 1.44
CA ILE A 53 -16.94 -8.94 1.34
C ILE A 53 -16.11 -10.01 2.08
N ALA A 54 -14.80 -10.06 1.81
CA ALA A 54 -13.89 -11.02 2.45
C ALA A 54 -13.89 -10.84 3.98
N THR A 55 -13.78 -9.61 4.48
CA THR A 55 -13.86 -9.31 5.92
C THR A 55 -15.14 -9.85 6.52
N SER A 56 -16.30 -9.60 5.89
CA SER A 56 -17.60 -10.07 6.39
C SER A 56 -17.73 -11.58 6.41
N GLN A 57 -17.10 -12.27 5.46
CA GLN A 57 -17.11 -13.74 5.39
C GLN A 57 -16.09 -14.35 6.38
N VAL A 58 -14.87 -13.82 6.41
CA VAL A 58 -13.81 -14.27 7.35
C VAL A 58 -14.29 -14.17 8.79
N LEU A 59 -14.96 -13.08 9.17
CA LEU A 59 -15.49 -12.91 10.52
C LEU A 59 -16.53 -13.95 10.94
N LYS A 60 -17.22 -14.60 9.98
CA LYS A 60 -18.17 -15.67 10.25
C LYS A 60 -17.51 -17.03 10.45
N THR A 61 -16.25 -17.19 10.05
CA THR A 61 -15.51 -18.45 10.15
C THR A 61 -14.88 -18.65 11.54
N SER A 62 -14.48 -19.88 11.84
CA SER A 62 -13.66 -20.18 13.03
C SER A 62 -12.32 -19.40 13.00
N ALA A 63 -11.68 -19.30 11.85
CA ALA A 63 -10.46 -18.51 11.66
C ALA A 63 -10.67 -17.04 12.03
N GLY A 64 -11.78 -16.42 11.62
CA GLY A 64 -12.14 -15.07 12.01
C GLY A 64 -12.34 -14.89 13.52
N ARG A 65 -12.90 -15.89 14.19
CA ARG A 65 -13.00 -15.88 15.66
C ARG A 65 -11.64 -15.94 16.34
N TYR A 66 -10.71 -16.74 15.84
CA TYR A 66 -9.32 -16.74 16.34
C TYR A 66 -8.62 -15.42 16.09
N LEU A 67 -8.73 -14.84 14.89
CA LEU A 67 -8.19 -13.52 14.59
C LEU A 67 -8.78 -12.42 15.50
N ALA A 68 -10.08 -12.47 15.76
CA ALA A 68 -10.73 -11.53 16.68
C ALA A 68 -10.23 -11.69 18.13
N ALA A 69 -9.97 -12.92 18.57
CA ALA A 69 -9.37 -13.19 19.89
C ALA A 69 -7.94 -12.63 19.99
N TYR A 70 -7.11 -12.89 18.99
CA TYR A 70 -5.75 -12.34 18.90
C TYR A 70 -5.76 -10.80 18.86
N ALA A 71 -6.60 -10.21 18.01
CA ALA A 71 -6.76 -8.76 17.94
C ALA A 71 -7.23 -8.17 19.27
N THR A 72 -8.08 -8.89 20.02
CA THR A 72 -8.52 -8.46 21.36
C THR A 72 -7.36 -8.45 22.34
N LYS A 73 -6.58 -9.53 22.37
CA LYS A 73 -5.41 -9.65 23.26
C LYS A 73 -4.39 -8.57 22.95
N GLY A 74 -3.96 -8.44 21.69
CA GLY A 74 -2.99 -7.43 21.27
C GLY A 74 -3.47 -5.99 21.51
N SER A 75 -4.76 -5.68 21.20
CA SER A 75 -5.32 -4.36 21.47
C SER A 75 -5.33 -4.02 22.97
N LYS A 76 -5.59 -5.00 23.83
CA LYS A 76 -5.55 -4.82 25.28
C LYS A 76 -4.13 -4.56 25.76
N GLU A 77 -3.16 -5.36 25.32
CA GLU A 77 -1.75 -5.21 25.69
C GLU A 77 -1.19 -3.84 25.25
N ILE A 78 -1.49 -3.40 24.02
CA ILE A 78 -1.08 -2.07 23.52
C ILE A 78 -1.70 -0.95 24.36
N VAL A 79 -2.99 -1.01 24.64
CA VAL A 79 -3.65 0.00 25.45
C VAL A 79 -3.14 0.00 26.89
N ASP A 80 -2.89 -1.16 27.47
CA ASP A 80 -2.32 -1.29 28.82
C ASP A 80 -0.90 -0.74 28.88
N PHE A 81 -0.06 -1.01 27.88
CA PHE A 81 1.27 -0.43 27.77
C PHE A 81 1.24 1.10 27.68
N VAL A 82 0.42 1.66 26.78
CA VAL A 82 0.29 3.12 26.65
C VAL A 82 -0.28 3.75 27.93
N TRP A 83 -1.19 3.06 28.62
CA TRP A 83 -1.82 3.54 29.86
C TRP A 83 -0.85 3.68 31.04
N GLN A 84 0.35 3.07 30.99
CA GLN A 84 1.33 3.17 32.08
C GLN A 84 1.89 4.58 32.24
N THR A 85 1.84 5.41 31.22
CA THR A 85 2.35 6.79 31.24
C THR A 85 1.21 7.81 31.40
N ASP A 86 1.46 8.93 32.04
CA ASP A 86 0.44 9.99 32.19
C ASP A 86 0.09 10.64 30.84
N ALA A 87 1.06 10.77 29.92
CA ALA A 87 0.81 11.19 28.57
C ALA A 87 -0.09 10.19 27.84
N GLY A 88 0.13 8.89 28.01
CA GLY A 88 -0.66 7.82 27.42
C GLY A 88 -2.09 7.79 27.99
N LYS A 89 -2.29 7.99 29.31
CA LYS A 89 -3.62 8.12 29.89
C LYS A 89 -4.40 9.26 29.25
N LYS A 90 -3.79 10.45 29.12
CA LYS A 90 -4.41 11.60 28.46
C LYS A 90 -4.74 11.31 26.99
N LEU A 91 -3.84 10.63 26.28
CA LEU A 91 -4.06 10.24 24.88
C LEU A 91 -5.25 9.29 24.76
N ILE A 92 -5.32 8.22 25.56
CA ILE A 92 -6.39 7.24 25.53
C ILE A 92 -7.75 7.89 25.90
N GLN A 93 -7.78 8.76 26.91
CA GLN A 93 -8.99 9.50 27.28
C GLN A 93 -9.47 10.42 26.14
N LYS A 94 -8.52 11.13 25.49
CA LYS A 94 -8.83 11.99 24.34
C LYS A 94 -9.36 11.19 23.15
N VAL A 95 -8.77 10.04 22.87
CA VAL A 95 -9.22 9.13 21.80
C VAL A 95 -10.61 8.58 22.13
N ALA A 96 -10.84 8.10 23.35
CA ALA A 96 -12.14 7.61 23.78
C ALA A 96 -13.23 8.69 23.69
N ALA A 97 -12.91 9.92 24.12
CA ALA A 97 -13.81 11.05 24.01
C ALA A 97 -14.16 11.39 22.55
N ASN A 98 -13.18 11.31 21.64
CA ASN A 98 -13.43 11.51 20.22
C ASN A 98 -14.32 10.42 19.60
N ILE A 99 -14.12 9.15 19.99
CA ILE A 99 -14.94 8.02 19.50
C ILE A 99 -16.40 8.16 19.95
N LEU A 100 -16.64 8.49 21.21
CA LEU A 100 -17.98 8.55 21.79
C LEU A 100 -18.61 9.96 21.74
N GLN A 101 -17.85 10.96 21.29
CA GLN A 101 -18.23 12.39 21.30
C GLN A 101 -18.71 12.87 22.68
N LYS A 102 -18.20 12.29 23.76
CA LYS A 102 -18.43 12.65 25.14
C LYS A 102 -17.23 12.33 26.01
N ASN A 103 -17.04 13.04 27.09
CA ASN A 103 -15.96 12.81 28.03
C ASN A 103 -16.09 11.43 28.68
N VAL A 104 -15.02 10.66 28.59
CA VAL A 104 -14.90 9.30 29.16
C VAL A 104 -13.59 9.20 29.91
N ASN A 105 -13.66 8.83 31.18
CA ASN A 105 -12.47 8.77 32.04
C ASN A 105 -12.16 7.35 32.52
N GLY A 106 -10.94 7.14 32.97
CA GLY A 106 -10.51 5.92 33.66
C GLY A 106 -10.64 4.64 32.83
N GLY A 107 -11.08 3.57 33.49
CA GLY A 107 -11.21 2.25 32.87
C GLY A 107 -12.21 2.17 31.72
N ALA A 108 -13.25 3.02 31.72
CA ALA A 108 -14.19 3.10 30.61
C ALA A 108 -13.51 3.58 29.32
N ALA A 109 -12.61 4.57 29.39
CA ALA A 109 -11.85 5.04 28.24
C ALA A 109 -10.96 3.93 27.66
N LYS A 110 -10.31 3.12 28.51
CA LYS A 110 -9.54 1.94 28.05
C LYS A 110 -10.41 0.96 27.28
N GLN A 111 -11.57 0.60 27.82
CA GLN A 111 -12.49 -0.35 27.18
C GLN A 111 -12.98 0.13 25.83
N VAL A 112 -13.30 1.42 25.70
CA VAL A 112 -13.72 2.03 24.44
C VAL A 112 -12.62 1.92 23.39
N VAL A 113 -11.39 2.28 23.76
CA VAL A 113 -10.24 2.23 22.83
C VAL A 113 -9.90 0.78 22.48
N VAL A 114 -9.90 -0.15 23.43
CA VAL A 114 -9.69 -1.58 23.16
C VAL A 114 -10.74 -2.12 22.21
N LYS A 115 -12.02 -1.82 22.43
CA LYS A 115 -13.12 -2.26 21.55
C LYS A 115 -12.96 -1.68 20.15
N PHE A 116 -12.61 -0.42 20.03
CA PHE A 116 -12.36 0.26 18.75
C PHE A 116 -11.17 -0.36 18.01
N LEU A 117 -10.03 -0.51 18.68
CA LEU A 117 -8.84 -1.13 18.09
C LEU A 117 -9.11 -2.56 17.65
N ARG A 118 -9.78 -3.37 18.46
CA ARG A 118 -10.16 -4.73 18.13
C ARG A 118 -10.98 -4.79 16.84
N THR A 119 -12.01 -3.97 16.75
CA THR A 119 -12.90 -3.97 15.57
C THR A 119 -12.16 -3.56 14.31
N ASN A 120 -11.32 -2.54 14.42
CA ASN A 120 -10.53 -2.05 13.28
C ASN A 120 -9.38 -3.01 12.93
N ALA A 121 -8.71 -3.61 13.92
CA ALA A 121 -7.61 -4.55 13.68
C ALA A 121 -8.07 -5.77 12.87
N VAL A 122 -9.24 -6.33 13.16
CA VAL A 122 -9.76 -7.46 12.39
C VAL A 122 -10.11 -7.05 10.96
N ALA A 123 -10.75 -5.89 10.78
CA ALA A 123 -11.05 -5.36 9.46
C ALA A 123 -9.77 -5.08 8.66
N GLN A 124 -8.75 -4.53 9.32
CA GLN A 124 -7.46 -4.25 8.69
C GLN A 124 -6.66 -5.50 8.37
N LEU A 125 -6.65 -6.51 9.23
CA LEU A 125 -6.02 -7.78 8.93
C LEU A 125 -6.67 -8.44 7.70
N ALA A 126 -8.00 -8.42 7.61
CA ALA A 126 -8.68 -8.93 6.44
C ALA A 126 -8.35 -8.10 5.17
N MET A 127 -8.32 -6.77 5.28
CA MET A 127 -7.91 -5.90 4.19
C MET A 127 -6.44 -6.15 3.80
N PHE A 128 -5.55 -6.30 4.76
CA PHE A 128 -4.14 -6.62 4.54
C PHE A 128 -3.97 -7.94 3.77
N VAL A 129 -4.69 -8.99 4.18
CA VAL A 129 -4.66 -10.28 3.47
C VAL A 129 -5.12 -10.10 2.02
N VAL A 130 -6.27 -9.42 1.80
CA VAL A 130 -6.78 -9.22 0.44
C VAL A 130 -5.85 -8.37 -0.42
N THR A 131 -5.29 -7.30 0.14
CA THR A 131 -4.33 -6.44 -0.60
C THR A 131 -3.01 -7.12 -0.88
N SER A 132 -2.64 -8.14 -0.08
CA SER A 132 -1.42 -8.94 -0.29
C SER A 132 -1.59 -10.05 -1.33
N ILE A 133 -2.83 -10.38 -1.77
CA ILE A 133 -3.07 -11.43 -2.76
C ILE A 133 -2.31 -11.18 -4.07
N PRO A 134 -2.33 -9.97 -4.68
CA PRO A 134 -1.59 -9.71 -5.91
C PRO A 134 -0.08 -9.92 -5.75
N ASP A 135 0.50 -9.46 -4.63
CA ASP A 135 1.93 -9.63 -4.35
C ASP A 135 2.28 -11.09 -4.09
N THR A 136 1.44 -11.82 -3.36
CA THR A 136 1.59 -13.27 -3.17
C THR A 136 1.55 -14.01 -4.51
N TRP A 137 0.63 -13.64 -5.39
CA TRP A 137 0.52 -14.21 -6.73
C TRP A 137 1.74 -13.90 -7.59
N ASN A 138 2.25 -12.67 -7.53
CA ASN A 138 3.46 -12.26 -8.22
C ASN A 138 4.70 -12.99 -7.69
N LEU A 139 4.79 -13.20 -6.38
CA LEU A 139 5.86 -14.00 -5.78
C LEU A 139 5.80 -15.46 -6.26
N LEU A 140 4.62 -16.10 -6.22
CA LEU A 140 4.45 -17.48 -6.68
C LEU A 140 4.75 -17.65 -8.18
N ARG A 141 4.51 -16.62 -8.97
CA ARG A 141 4.86 -16.58 -10.40
C ARG A 141 6.31 -16.17 -10.68
N GLY A 142 7.10 -15.90 -9.67
CA GLY A 142 8.48 -15.44 -9.82
C GLY A 142 8.60 -14.06 -10.47
N ARG A 143 7.61 -13.20 -10.32
CA ARG A 143 7.60 -11.82 -10.85
C ARG A 143 8.22 -10.80 -9.91
N ILE A 144 8.28 -11.12 -8.63
CA ILE A 144 8.93 -10.31 -7.61
C ILE A 144 9.78 -11.22 -6.72
N SER A 145 10.83 -10.65 -6.12
CA SER A 145 11.67 -11.34 -5.15
C SER A 145 10.96 -11.50 -3.81
N GLY A 146 11.42 -12.45 -2.98
CA GLY A 146 10.95 -12.58 -1.61
C GLY A 146 11.23 -11.32 -0.78
N LYS A 147 12.34 -10.62 -1.04
CA LYS A 147 12.69 -9.34 -0.41
C LYS A 147 11.70 -8.24 -0.79
N GLN A 148 11.34 -8.13 -2.08
CA GLN A 148 10.32 -7.19 -2.57
C GLN A 148 8.95 -7.50 -1.96
N PHE A 149 8.57 -8.77 -1.88
CA PHE A 149 7.34 -9.19 -1.24
C PHE A 149 7.28 -8.73 0.23
N MET A 150 8.33 -9.00 1.02
CA MET A 150 8.40 -8.57 2.41
C MET A 150 8.35 -7.04 2.53
N LYS A 151 9.04 -6.32 1.65
CA LYS A 151 8.97 -4.86 1.58
C LYS A 151 7.55 -4.36 1.36
N ASN A 152 6.83 -4.93 0.38
CA ASN A 152 5.45 -4.58 0.08
C ASN A 152 4.53 -4.86 1.28
N LEU A 153 4.71 -5.99 1.97
CA LEU A 153 3.96 -6.32 3.19
C LEU A 153 4.19 -5.29 4.32
N VAL A 154 5.43 -4.90 4.56
CA VAL A 154 5.77 -3.91 5.60
C VAL A 154 5.15 -2.55 5.25
N VAL A 155 5.31 -2.08 4.02
CA VAL A 155 4.75 -0.79 3.56
C VAL A 155 3.22 -0.81 3.64
N SER A 156 2.58 -1.88 3.17
CA SER A 156 1.11 -2.01 3.21
C SER A 156 0.59 -2.07 4.64
N GLY A 157 1.23 -2.87 5.50
CA GLY A 157 0.84 -3.00 6.91
C GLY A 157 0.97 -1.70 7.67
N THR A 158 2.08 -0.98 7.50
CA THR A 158 2.29 0.32 8.16
C THR A 158 1.36 1.40 7.62
N SER A 159 1.04 1.40 6.33
CA SER A 159 0.06 2.30 5.73
C SER A 159 -1.34 2.11 6.33
N LEU A 160 -1.75 0.87 6.56
CA LEU A 160 -3.03 0.57 7.21
C LEU A 160 -3.09 1.09 8.65
N VAL A 161 -1.99 0.94 9.41
CA VAL A 161 -1.88 1.52 10.76
C VAL A 161 -1.96 3.05 10.70
N GLY A 162 -1.23 3.68 9.79
CA GLY A 162 -1.27 5.12 9.57
C GLY A 162 -2.67 5.63 9.21
N ALA A 163 -3.38 4.90 8.33
CA ALA A 163 -4.75 5.23 7.95
C ALA A 163 -5.71 5.17 9.14
N THR A 164 -5.56 4.17 10.02
CA THR A 164 -6.40 4.06 11.22
C THR A 164 -6.17 5.23 12.16
N VAL A 165 -4.92 5.53 12.47
CA VAL A 165 -4.56 6.63 13.37
C VAL A 165 -5.01 7.96 12.78
N GLY A 166 -4.74 8.22 11.50
CA GLY A 166 -5.16 9.45 10.82
C GLY A 166 -6.68 9.62 10.78
N GLY A 167 -7.41 8.56 10.42
CA GLY A 167 -8.87 8.55 10.43
C GLY A 167 -9.45 8.79 11.83
N MET A 168 -8.86 8.17 12.84
CA MET A 168 -9.27 8.35 14.24
C MET A 168 -9.07 9.79 14.71
N LEU A 169 -7.93 10.39 14.44
CA LEU A 169 -7.62 11.77 14.84
C LEU A 169 -8.55 12.78 14.16
N ALA A 170 -8.92 12.52 12.91
CA ALA A 170 -9.79 13.41 12.13
C ALA A 170 -11.29 13.14 12.34
N SER A 171 -11.68 12.01 12.95
CA SER A 171 -13.09 11.61 13.12
C SER A 171 -13.93 12.62 13.91
N LYS A 172 -13.29 13.39 14.79
CA LYS A 172 -13.94 14.48 15.56
C LYS A 172 -14.52 15.61 14.68
N TYR A 173 -14.05 15.72 13.45
CA TYR A 173 -14.54 16.72 12.49
C TYR A 173 -15.59 16.16 11.52
N GLY A 174 -16.07 14.93 11.77
CA GLY A 174 -17.08 14.25 10.96
C GLY A 174 -16.54 13.13 10.08
N GLY A 175 -17.45 12.38 9.47
CA GLY A 175 -17.09 11.18 8.68
C GLY A 175 -16.19 11.48 7.47
N TRP A 176 -16.42 12.58 6.77
CA TRP A 176 -15.58 12.99 5.64
C TRP A 176 -14.15 13.37 6.07
N ALA A 177 -14.03 14.04 7.23
CA ALA A 177 -12.73 14.35 7.79
C ALA A 177 -12.00 13.07 8.24
N ALA A 178 -12.71 12.09 8.79
CA ALA A 178 -12.14 10.79 9.12
C ALA A 178 -11.59 10.07 7.90
N LEU A 179 -12.30 10.10 6.75
CA LEU A 179 -11.81 9.55 5.48
C LEU A 179 -10.57 10.31 5.00
N GLY A 180 -10.60 11.64 4.99
CA GLY A 180 -9.43 12.45 4.64
C GLY A 180 -8.23 12.18 5.55
N GLY A 181 -8.47 12.11 6.87
CA GLY A 181 -7.45 11.76 7.84
C GLY A 181 -6.85 10.37 7.65
N ALA A 182 -7.67 9.39 7.26
CA ALA A 182 -7.19 8.04 6.94
C ALA A 182 -6.31 8.04 5.68
N VAL A 183 -6.69 8.77 4.64
CA VAL A 183 -5.89 8.89 3.40
C VAL A 183 -4.55 9.57 3.69
N VAL A 184 -4.56 10.69 4.40
CA VAL A 184 -3.32 11.42 4.74
C VAL A 184 -2.45 10.60 5.68
N GLY A 185 -3.01 9.99 6.72
CA GLY A 185 -2.28 9.19 7.69
C GLY A 185 -1.67 7.93 7.04
N GLY A 186 -2.45 7.21 6.23
CA GLY A 186 -1.98 6.04 5.49
C GLY A 186 -0.91 6.41 4.46
N GLY A 187 -1.13 7.49 3.71
CA GLY A 187 -0.18 7.99 2.71
C GLY A 187 1.14 8.43 3.34
N ALA A 188 1.09 9.22 4.41
CA ALA A 188 2.30 9.72 5.08
C ALA A 188 3.13 8.60 5.71
N VAL A 189 2.48 7.67 6.44
CA VAL A 189 3.16 6.54 7.06
C VAL A 189 3.67 5.56 6.00
N GLY A 190 2.86 5.26 4.96
CA GLY A 190 3.27 4.42 3.84
C GLY A 190 4.46 4.98 3.09
N TRP A 191 4.45 6.29 2.80
CA TRP A 191 5.59 6.97 2.17
C TRP A 191 6.85 6.89 3.03
N ALA A 192 6.74 7.19 4.33
CA ALA A 192 7.88 7.11 5.26
C ALA A 192 8.42 5.68 5.34
N SER A 193 7.54 4.68 5.47
CA SER A 193 7.91 3.27 5.52
C SER A 193 8.55 2.81 4.20
N LYS A 194 8.03 3.27 3.06
CA LYS A 194 8.63 3.00 1.76
C LYS A 194 10.03 3.58 1.67
N LYS A 195 10.26 4.82 2.11
CA LYS A 195 11.60 5.44 2.12
C LYS A 195 12.61 4.66 2.96
N VAL A 196 12.20 4.19 4.14
CA VAL A 196 13.05 3.34 4.99
C VAL A 196 13.31 1.99 4.32
N ALA A 197 12.28 1.38 3.76
CA ALA A 197 12.39 0.11 3.07
C ALA A 197 13.24 0.20 1.78
N ASP A 198 13.14 1.32 1.02
CA ASP A 198 13.97 1.60 -0.17
C ASP A 198 15.45 1.78 0.20
N PHE A 199 15.73 2.31 1.41
CA PHE A 199 17.10 2.41 1.91
C PHE A 199 17.71 1.03 2.21
N ILE A 200 16.89 0.09 2.72
CA ILE A 200 17.33 -1.27 3.04
C ILE A 200 17.40 -2.13 1.78
N HIS A 201 16.42 -2.01 0.91
CA HIS A 201 16.29 -2.80 -0.31
C HIS A 201 15.61 -1.98 -1.41
N LYS A 202 16.33 -1.76 -2.53
CA LYS A 202 15.78 -1.08 -3.71
C LYS A 202 14.71 -1.94 -4.36
N ASP A 203 13.73 -1.29 -5.01
CA ASP A 203 12.68 -1.99 -5.73
C ASP A 203 13.26 -2.88 -6.84
N ASP A 204 12.75 -4.09 -6.99
CA ASP A 204 13.14 -5.01 -8.07
C ASP A 204 13.00 -4.34 -9.44
N SER A 205 11.99 -3.49 -9.64
CA SER A 205 11.79 -2.73 -10.86
C SER A 205 12.94 -1.75 -11.18
N GLU A 206 13.54 -1.12 -10.18
CA GLU A 206 14.71 -0.24 -10.38
C GLU A 206 15.96 -1.03 -10.78
N ARG A 207 16.13 -2.23 -10.20
CA ARG A 207 17.24 -3.12 -10.55
C ARG A 207 17.08 -3.63 -11.97
N MET A 208 15.88 -4.08 -12.34
CA MET A 208 15.58 -4.54 -13.69
C MET A 208 15.77 -3.44 -14.74
N GLN A 209 15.36 -2.20 -14.44
CA GLN A 209 15.60 -1.07 -15.35
C GLN A 209 17.10 -0.84 -15.59
N LYS A 210 17.97 -1.07 -14.59
CA LYS A 210 19.40 -0.96 -14.76
C LYS A 210 19.95 -2.05 -15.69
N ILE A 211 19.49 -3.30 -15.51
CA ILE A 211 19.90 -4.43 -16.37
C ILE A 211 19.49 -4.16 -17.81
N VAL A 212 18.25 -3.75 -18.03
CA VAL A 212 17.74 -3.41 -19.37
C VAL A 212 18.52 -2.25 -19.99
N LYS A 213 18.79 -1.21 -19.20
CA LYS A 213 19.60 -0.08 -19.66
C LYS A 213 21.01 -0.54 -20.07
N ALA A 214 21.64 -1.38 -19.28
CA ALA A 214 22.95 -1.94 -19.61
C ALA A 214 22.91 -2.75 -20.91
N ALA A 215 21.91 -3.63 -21.06
CA ALA A 215 21.71 -4.42 -22.29
C ALA A 215 21.48 -3.53 -23.53
N ILE A 216 20.69 -2.44 -23.41
CA ILE A 216 20.47 -1.50 -24.52
C ILE A 216 21.78 -0.77 -24.87
N VAL A 217 22.58 -0.38 -23.86
CA VAL A 217 23.88 0.25 -24.11
C VAL A 217 24.81 -0.71 -24.84
N GLU A 218 24.82 -1.99 -24.46
CA GLU A 218 25.59 -3.01 -25.14
C GLU A 218 25.13 -3.20 -26.60
N LEU A 219 23.83 -3.32 -26.84
CA LEU A 219 23.26 -3.37 -28.20
C LEU A 219 23.57 -2.10 -29.02
N SER A 220 23.61 -0.93 -28.39
CA SER A 220 24.01 0.32 -29.03
C SER A 220 25.47 0.28 -29.45
N ASN A 221 26.36 -0.24 -28.59
CA ASN A 221 27.78 -0.39 -28.90
C ASN A 221 28.03 -1.37 -30.07
N ASP A 222 27.13 -2.36 -30.21
CA ASP A 222 27.18 -3.34 -31.33
C ASP A 222 26.54 -2.80 -32.62
N TYR A 223 26.28 -1.47 -32.70
CA TYR A 223 25.70 -0.77 -33.87
C TYR A 223 24.25 -1.16 -34.21
N LEU A 224 23.54 -1.78 -33.28
CA LEU A 224 22.12 -2.13 -33.48
C LEU A 224 21.18 -0.97 -33.16
N ILE A 225 21.63 -0.03 -32.31
CA ILE A 225 20.93 1.22 -32.01
C ILE A 225 21.92 2.36 -32.31
N GLN A 226 21.60 3.18 -33.35
CA GLN A 226 22.55 4.14 -33.88
C GLN A 226 22.29 5.58 -33.45
N THR A 227 21.08 5.88 -32.98
CA THR A 227 20.68 7.22 -32.61
C THR A 227 20.17 7.31 -31.17
N GLU A 228 20.34 8.49 -30.56
CA GLU A 228 19.78 8.77 -29.22
C GLU A 228 18.24 8.66 -29.21
N GLU A 229 17.61 9.01 -30.32
CA GLU A 229 16.16 8.89 -30.49
C GLU A 229 15.69 7.44 -30.45
N GLU A 230 16.43 6.52 -31.12
CA GLU A 230 16.15 5.09 -31.09
C GLU A 230 16.37 4.51 -29.69
N PHE A 231 17.41 4.94 -28.99
CA PHE A 231 17.67 4.55 -27.59
C PHE A 231 16.52 5.00 -26.67
N ASP A 232 16.12 6.26 -26.77
CA ASP A 232 15.00 6.80 -25.99
C ASP A 232 13.67 6.13 -26.31
N LEU A 233 13.44 5.81 -27.57
CA LEU A 233 12.25 5.07 -28.02
C LEU A 233 12.24 3.65 -27.40
N CYS A 234 13.35 2.93 -27.46
CA CYS A 234 13.48 1.62 -26.83
C CYS A 234 13.24 1.68 -25.32
N MET A 235 13.83 2.66 -24.63
CA MET A 235 13.62 2.85 -23.21
C MET A 235 12.16 3.19 -22.85
N LYS A 236 11.49 3.97 -23.69
CA LYS A 236 10.08 4.33 -23.52
C LYS A 236 9.18 3.10 -23.73
N MET A 237 9.44 2.30 -24.75
CA MET A 237 8.70 1.06 -25.02
C MET A 237 8.87 0.06 -23.86
N ILE A 238 10.07 -0.17 -23.38
CA ILE A 238 10.34 -1.10 -22.29
C ILE A 238 9.64 -0.64 -21.00
N LYS A 239 9.68 0.65 -20.69
CA LYS A 239 8.96 1.20 -19.53
C LYS A 239 7.44 0.99 -19.66
N SER A 240 6.88 1.21 -20.84
CA SER A 240 5.45 1.03 -21.08
C SER A 240 5.04 -0.43 -21.08
N GLU A 241 5.78 -1.29 -21.77
CA GLU A 241 5.51 -2.73 -21.83
C GLU A 241 5.82 -3.45 -20.52
N GLY A 242 6.87 -3.09 -19.81
CA GLY A 242 7.20 -3.63 -18.49
C GLY A 242 6.10 -3.38 -17.45
N ALA A 243 5.36 -2.26 -17.60
CA ALA A 243 4.19 -1.98 -16.78
C ALA A 243 2.94 -2.80 -17.18
N ILE A 244 2.84 -3.19 -18.47
CA ILE A 244 1.66 -3.84 -19.07
C ILE A 244 1.88 -5.34 -19.26
N ASN A 245 3.10 -5.78 -19.57
CA ASN A 245 3.42 -7.18 -19.86
C ASN A 245 4.13 -7.86 -18.67
N PRO A 246 3.38 -8.64 -17.88
CA PRO A 246 3.94 -9.36 -16.74
C PRO A 246 4.92 -10.47 -17.12
N ASP A 247 4.92 -10.95 -18.35
CA ASP A 247 5.84 -11.98 -18.80
C ASP A 247 7.20 -11.40 -19.17
N LEU A 248 7.25 -10.18 -19.71
CA LEU A 248 8.50 -9.44 -19.87
C LEU A 248 9.19 -9.22 -18.51
N PHE A 249 8.43 -8.80 -17.50
CA PHE A 249 8.92 -8.62 -16.14
C PHE A 249 9.50 -9.92 -15.57
N LYS A 250 8.83 -11.04 -15.82
CA LYS A 250 9.30 -12.38 -15.43
C LYS A 250 10.60 -12.76 -16.14
N CYS A 251 10.72 -12.50 -17.45
CA CYS A 251 11.94 -12.76 -18.22
C CYS A 251 13.09 -11.92 -17.70
N MET A 252 12.88 -10.63 -17.45
CA MET A 252 13.88 -9.72 -16.88
C MET A 252 14.35 -10.19 -15.49
N TYR A 253 13.41 -10.62 -14.64
CA TYR A 253 13.71 -11.15 -13.32
C TYR A 253 14.52 -12.46 -13.39
N SER A 254 14.17 -13.34 -14.33
CA SER A 254 14.89 -14.60 -14.53
C SER A 254 16.30 -14.38 -15.08
N ALA A 255 16.48 -13.41 -15.99
CA ALA A 255 17.78 -13.05 -16.53
C ALA A 255 18.73 -12.50 -15.46
N GLY A 256 18.22 -11.72 -14.51
CA GLY A 256 19.03 -11.22 -13.40
C GLY A 256 19.42 -12.26 -12.34
N LYS A 257 18.85 -13.47 -12.40
CA LYS A 257 19.19 -14.57 -11.48
C LYS A 257 20.34 -15.47 -12.00
N THR A 258 20.67 -15.39 -13.26
CA THR A 258 21.53 -16.37 -13.92
C THR A 258 23.02 -16.07 -13.85
N ASP A 259 23.42 -14.87 -13.42
CA ASP A 259 24.82 -14.46 -13.64
C ASP A 259 25.78 -14.79 -12.52
N ASP A 260 25.42 -14.91 -11.24
CA ASP A 260 26.43 -15.10 -10.19
C ASP A 260 26.09 -16.03 -9.02
N GLY A 261 24.99 -16.74 -9.01
CA GLY A 261 24.63 -17.61 -7.87
C GLY A 261 24.40 -16.86 -6.54
N GLU A 262 24.66 -15.60 -6.49
CA GLU A 262 24.23 -14.65 -5.47
C GLU A 262 23.01 -13.88 -5.98
N ASP A 263 21.97 -13.90 -5.18
CA ASP A 263 20.78 -13.08 -5.42
C ASP A 263 21.16 -11.59 -5.48
N ASP A 264 21.55 -11.07 -6.62
CA ASP A 264 21.71 -9.64 -6.89
C ASP A 264 20.34 -8.91 -6.89
N PHE A 265 19.30 -9.64 -6.55
CA PHE A 265 17.94 -9.17 -6.32
C PHE A 265 17.55 -9.11 -4.84
#